data_27955ecc99067ab3c77b9a55e6ff0954
#
_entry.id   27955ecc99067ab3c77b9a55e6ff0954
#
_cell.length_a   1.000
_cell.length_b   1.000
_cell.length_c   1.000
_cell.angle_alpha   90.00
_cell.angle_beta   90.00
_cell.angle_gamma   90.00
#
_symmetry.space_group_name_H-M   'P 1'
#
loop_
_entity.id
_entity.type
_entity.pdbx_description
1 polymer ?
#
loop_
_entity_poly.entity_id
_entity_poly.type
_entity_poly.pdbx_seq_one_letter_code
_entity_poly.pdbx_strand_id
1 'polypeptide(L)'
;DKPVRIGVNWGSLDQELLTRLMDENASLPEPKDAREVMHEAIVQSALLSAERAQALGLGADKIVLSAKVSAVQDLIAVYAMLAARSDLALHLGLTEAGMGSKGIVASSAALSVLLQQGIGDTIRISLTPEPGGDRTREVQVAQELLQTMGLRAFSPLVSACPGCGR
;
A
#
# COMPACT_ATOMS: atom_id res chain seq x y z
N ASP A 1 4.54 1.17 -25.73
CA ASP A 1 4.93 0.58 -24.46
C ASP A 1 3.84 0.84 -23.43
N LYS A 2 3.46 -0.20 -22.68
CA LYS A 2 2.45 -0.12 -21.62
C LYS A 2 3.13 -0.05 -20.27
N PRO A 3 2.56 0.67 -19.28
CA PRO A 3 3.07 0.67 -17.92
C PRO A 3 2.90 -0.71 -17.28
N VAL A 4 3.82 -1.06 -16.39
CA VAL A 4 3.87 -2.33 -15.68
C VAL A 4 3.81 -2.05 -14.18
N ARG A 5 2.95 -2.78 -13.46
CA ARG A 5 2.95 -2.76 -12.01
C ARG A 5 3.76 -3.95 -11.48
N ILE A 6 4.83 -3.64 -10.78
CA ILE A 6 5.65 -4.60 -10.05
C ILE A 6 5.04 -4.75 -8.66
N GLY A 7 4.54 -5.94 -8.36
CA GLY A 7 3.88 -6.24 -7.09
C GLY A 7 4.68 -7.23 -6.26
N VAL A 8 5.16 -6.82 -5.10
CA VAL A 8 5.81 -7.68 -4.12
C VAL A 8 4.79 -8.12 -3.07
N ASN A 9 4.81 -9.39 -2.71
CA ASN A 9 3.91 -9.95 -1.73
C ASN A 9 4.71 -10.51 -0.55
N TRP A 10 4.33 -10.14 0.66
CA TRP A 10 4.91 -10.65 1.91
C TRP A 10 4.98 -12.20 1.93
N GLY A 11 3.91 -12.88 1.53
CA GLY A 11 3.83 -14.33 1.52
C GLY A 11 4.65 -15.04 0.43
N SER A 12 5.27 -14.30 -0.49
CA SER A 12 6.08 -14.85 -1.60
C SER A 12 7.39 -14.08 -1.82
N LEU A 13 7.99 -13.61 -0.72
CA LEU A 13 9.31 -13.00 -0.74
C LEU A 13 10.38 -14.01 -1.21
N ASP A 14 11.40 -13.48 -1.86
CA ASP A 14 12.60 -14.20 -2.18
C ASP A 14 13.28 -14.69 -0.88
N GLN A 15 13.34 -16.01 -0.72
CA GLN A 15 13.86 -16.65 0.49
C GLN A 15 15.37 -16.44 0.64
N GLU A 16 16.12 -16.33 -0.45
CA GLU A 16 17.56 -16.07 -0.40
C GLU A 16 17.83 -14.65 0.11
N LEU A 17 17.07 -13.66 -0.41
CA LEU A 17 17.13 -12.28 0.06
C LEU A 17 16.77 -12.19 1.55
N LEU A 18 15.67 -12.82 1.96
CA LEU A 18 15.23 -12.78 3.35
C LEU A 18 16.25 -13.43 4.30
N THR A 19 16.76 -14.61 3.94
CA THR A 19 17.78 -15.32 4.75
C THR A 19 19.02 -14.46 4.90
N ARG A 20 19.53 -13.90 3.82
CA ARG A 20 20.70 -13.01 3.86
C ARG A 20 20.47 -11.83 4.80
N LEU A 21 19.33 -11.14 4.71
CA LEU A 21 19.01 -10.01 5.58
C LEU A 21 18.87 -10.41 7.06
N MET A 22 18.34 -11.59 7.34
CA MET A 22 18.25 -12.10 8.70
C MET A 22 19.63 -12.44 9.28
N ASP A 23 20.52 -13.06 8.50
CA ASP A 23 21.90 -13.37 8.90
C ASP A 23 22.71 -12.10 9.11
N GLU A 24 22.60 -11.12 8.20
CA GLU A 24 23.23 -9.82 8.35
C GLU A 24 22.76 -9.13 9.65
N ASN A 25 21.43 -9.13 9.92
CA ASN A 25 20.85 -8.56 11.11
C ASN A 25 21.35 -9.25 12.40
N ALA A 26 21.43 -10.57 12.39
CA ALA A 26 21.89 -11.34 13.55
C ALA A 26 23.36 -11.04 13.91
N SER A 27 24.16 -10.56 12.95
CA SER A 27 25.56 -10.19 13.15
C SER A 27 25.75 -8.77 13.69
N LEU A 28 24.68 -7.95 13.79
CA LEU A 28 24.76 -6.60 14.30
C LEU A 28 24.93 -6.58 15.82
N PRO A 29 25.63 -5.59 16.40
CA PRO A 29 25.72 -5.39 17.85
C PRO A 29 24.35 -5.22 18.52
N GLU A 30 23.41 -4.58 17.83
CA GLU A 30 22.03 -4.39 18.24
C GLU A 30 21.12 -4.87 17.09
N PRO A 31 20.72 -6.15 17.07
CA PRO A 31 19.85 -6.67 16.03
C PRO A 31 18.47 -5.98 16.05
N LYS A 32 17.97 -5.64 14.87
CA LYS A 32 16.61 -5.12 14.69
C LYS A 32 15.57 -6.20 14.93
N ASP A 33 14.35 -5.80 15.21
CA ASP A 33 13.20 -6.70 15.26
C ASP A 33 13.02 -7.43 13.91
N ALA A 34 12.62 -8.69 13.98
CA ALA A 34 12.40 -9.51 12.79
C ALA A 34 11.38 -8.89 11.80
N ARG A 35 10.40 -8.15 12.33
CA ARG A 35 9.41 -7.41 11.53
C ARG A 35 10.05 -6.29 10.72
N GLU A 36 11.01 -5.57 11.29
CA GLU A 36 11.77 -4.52 10.59
C GLU A 36 12.64 -5.11 9.47
N VAL A 37 13.25 -6.28 9.71
CA VAL A 37 13.99 -7.00 8.66
C VAL A 37 13.06 -7.45 7.52
N MET A 38 11.84 -7.88 7.85
CA MET A 38 10.82 -8.22 6.86
C MET A 38 10.38 -7.00 6.04
N HIS A 39 10.21 -5.83 6.66
CA HIS A 39 9.94 -4.58 5.93
C HIS A 39 11.05 -4.26 4.95
N GLU A 40 12.30 -4.38 5.40
CA GLU A 40 13.47 -4.17 4.53
C GLU A 40 13.49 -5.15 3.36
N ALA A 41 13.19 -6.43 3.60
CA ALA A 41 13.14 -7.45 2.55
C ALA A 41 12.09 -7.12 1.47
N ILE A 42 10.89 -6.67 1.87
CA ILE A 42 9.84 -6.25 0.93
C ILE A 42 10.31 -5.05 0.09
N VAL A 43 10.88 -4.05 0.74
CA VAL A 43 11.34 -2.83 0.07
C VAL A 43 12.46 -3.15 -0.91
N GLN A 44 13.48 -3.90 -0.49
CA GLN A 44 14.57 -4.31 -1.37
C GLN A 44 14.08 -5.15 -2.55
N SER A 45 13.19 -6.11 -2.32
CA SER A 45 12.61 -6.93 -3.38
C SER A 45 11.89 -6.10 -4.44
N ALA A 46 11.15 -5.06 -4.02
CA ALA A 46 10.47 -4.14 -4.94
C ALA A 46 11.48 -3.32 -5.76
N LEU A 47 12.48 -2.73 -5.11
CA LEU A 47 13.49 -1.90 -5.74
C LEU A 47 14.37 -2.70 -6.71
N LEU A 48 14.88 -3.86 -6.30
CA LEU A 48 15.68 -4.74 -7.16
C LEU A 48 14.89 -5.21 -8.40
N SER A 49 13.60 -5.47 -8.24
CA SER A 49 12.73 -5.84 -9.37
C SER A 49 12.54 -4.68 -10.34
N ALA A 50 12.41 -3.45 -9.83
CA ALA A 50 12.32 -2.25 -10.65
C ALA A 50 13.63 -1.96 -11.39
N GLU A 51 14.76 -2.05 -10.71
CA GLU A 51 16.10 -1.90 -11.31
C GLU A 51 16.31 -2.91 -12.45
N ARG A 52 15.93 -4.18 -12.21
CA ARG A 52 16.01 -5.21 -13.25
C ARG A 52 15.13 -4.89 -14.46
N ALA A 53 13.91 -4.39 -14.23
CA ALA A 53 13.02 -3.98 -15.32
C ALA A 53 13.60 -2.82 -16.14
N GLN A 54 14.22 -1.84 -15.46
CA GLN A 54 14.90 -0.71 -16.11
C GLN A 54 16.12 -1.17 -16.91
N ALA A 55 16.92 -2.09 -16.36
CA ALA A 55 18.05 -2.67 -17.06
C ALA A 55 17.65 -3.44 -18.34
N LEU A 56 16.41 -3.95 -18.40
CA LEU A 56 15.82 -4.57 -19.59
C LEU A 56 15.17 -3.56 -20.55
N GLY A 57 15.29 -2.26 -20.28
CA GLY A 57 14.84 -1.18 -21.16
C GLY A 57 13.45 -0.62 -20.84
N LEU A 58 12.82 -0.97 -19.71
CA LEU A 58 11.57 -0.34 -19.28
C LEU A 58 11.85 1.01 -18.65
N GLY A 59 11.25 2.08 -19.18
CA GLY A 59 11.42 3.42 -18.62
C GLY A 59 10.83 3.55 -17.22
N ALA A 60 11.45 4.36 -16.35
CA ALA A 60 10.97 4.58 -14.99
C ALA A 60 9.53 5.12 -14.95
N ASP A 61 9.15 5.95 -15.94
CA ASP A 61 7.79 6.47 -16.15
C ASP A 61 6.74 5.40 -16.47
N LYS A 62 7.16 4.16 -16.71
CA LYS A 62 6.30 3.00 -16.98
C LYS A 62 6.25 1.99 -15.83
N ILE A 63 6.88 2.29 -14.70
CA ILE A 63 6.92 1.40 -13.54
C ILE A 63 6.04 1.93 -12.42
N VAL A 64 5.18 1.06 -11.89
CA VAL A 64 4.39 1.31 -10.68
C VAL A 64 4.75 0.25 -9.65
N LEU A 65 5.18 0.64 -8.45
CA LEU A 65 5.48 -0.30 -7.37
C LEU A 65 4.26 -0.55 -6.49
N SER A 66 4.13 -1.78 -6.02
CA SER A 66 3.07 -2.20 -5.10
C SER A 66 3.61 -3.22 -4.10
N ALA A 67 3.54 -2.89 -2.82
CA ALA A 67 3.87 -3.80 -1.72
C ALA A 67 2.58 -4.33 -1.08
N LYS A 68 2.43 -5.65 -1.02
CA LYS A 68 1.22 -6.31 -0.51
C LYS A 68 1.46 -6.83 0.90
N VAL A 69 0.91 -6.12 1.86
CA VAL A 69 0.90 -6.47 3.27
C VAL A 69 -0.52 -6.38 3.83
N SER A 70 -0.82 -7.09 4.91
CA SER A 70 -2.17 -7.22 5.47
C SER A 70 -2.37 -6.48 6.80
N ALA A 71 -1.30 -5.96 7.41
CA ALA A 71 -1.41 -5.15 8.61
C ALA A 71 -1.24 -3.65 8.29
N VAL A 72 -2.07 -2.81 8.94
CA VAL A 72 -2.07 -1.35 8.75
C VAL A 72 -0.71 -0.74 9.00
N GLN A 73 -0.07 -1.08 10.14
CA GLN A 73 1.21 -0.52 10.53
C GLN A 73 2.36 -0.96 9.59
N ASP A 74 2.31 -2.19 9.09
CA ASP A 74 3.28 -2.67 8.11
C ASP A 74 3.14 -1.93 6.78
N LEU A 75 1.91 -1.68 6.33
CA LEU A 75 1.67 -0.92 5.11
C LEU A 75 2.28 0.48 5.22
N ILE A 76 2.01 1.17 6.33
CA ILE A 76 2.52 2.52 6.56
C ILE A 76 4.05 2.52 6.56
N ALA A 77 4.68 1.61 7.31
CA ALA A 77 6.13 1.52 7.40
C ALA A 77 6.78 1.21 6.04
N VAL A 78 6.30 0.19 5.34
CA VAL A 78 6.85 -0.24 4.04
C VAL A 78 6.74 0.86 2.99
N TYR A 79 5.59 1.52 2.88
CA TYR A 79 5.44 2.59 1.87
C TYR A 79 6.17 3.87 2.23
N ALA A 80 6.33 4.21 3.50
CA ALA A 80 7.19 5.29 3.92
C ALA A 80 8.66 5.02 3.53
N MET A 81 9.13 3.77 3.70
CA MET A 81 10.47 3.36 3.25
C MET A 81 10.62 3.37 1.72
N LEU A 82 9.62 2.91 0.98
CA LEU A 82 9.63 2.96 -0.49
C LEU A 82 9.67 4.39 -1.01
N ALA A 83 8.83 5.28 -0.48
CA ALA A 83 8.79 6.68 -0.86
C ALA A 83 10.09 7.44 -0.54
N ALA A 84 10.79 7.05 0.54
CA ALA A 84 12.08 7.63 0.90
C ALA A 84 13.23 7.16 -0.01
N ARG A 85 13.08 6.06 -0.74
CA ARG A 85 14.15 5.42 -1.53
C ARG A 85 13.91 5.40 -3.04
N SER A 86 12.75 5.85 -3.51
CA SER A 86 12.37 5.77 -4.91
C SER A 86 11.36 6.85 -5.29
N ASP A 87 11.54 7.43 -6.47
CA ASP A 87 10.59 8.35 -7.11
C ASP A 87 9.60 7.63 -8.05
N LEU A 88 9.58 6.31 -8.05
CA LEU A 88 8.65 5.53 -8.87
C LEU A 88 7.23 5.64 -8.33
N ALA A 89 6.25 5.62 -9.23
CA ALA A 89 4.84 5.66 -8.86
C ALA A 89 4.46 4.51 -7.92
N LEU A 90 3.69 4.81 -6.86
CA LEU A 90 3.29 3.87 -5.82
C LEU A 90 1.79 3.56 -5.91
N HIS A 91 1.47 2.26 -5.91
CA HIS A 91 0.11 1.76 -5.84
C HIS A 91 -0.19 1.24 -4.45
N LEU A 92 -0.97 1.99 -3.69
CA LEU A 92 -1.33 1.64 -2.31
C LEU A 92 -2.51 0.66 -2.25
N GLY A 93 -2.46 -0.26 -1.29
CA GLY A 93 -3.59 -1.14 -1.02
C GLY A 93 -3.28 -2.12 0.11
N LEU A 94 -4.14 -2.14 1.13
CA LEU A 94 -4.08 -3.16 2.18
C LEU A 94 -4.62 -4.48 1.64
N THR A 95 -3.85 -5.55 1.77
CA THR A 95 -4.27 -6.89 1.36
C THR A 95 -5.01 -7.58 2.52
N GLU A 96 -6.05 -8.35 2.21
CA GLU A 96 -6.81 -9.09 3.24
C GLU A 96 -7.37 -8.20 4.37
N ALA A 97 -7.82 -6.99 4.02
CA ALA A 97 -8.30 -6.01 4.99
C ALA A 97 -9.52 -6.52 5.80
N GLY A 98 -10.31 -7.41 5.20
CA GLY A 98 -11.48 -8.01 5.81
C GLY A 98 -12.78 -7.72 5.06
N MET A 99 -13.89 -8.18 5.62
CA MET A 99 -15.24 -8.02 5.07
C MET A 99 -15.93 -6.80 5.68
N GLY A 100 -16.81 -6.16 4.92
CA GLY A 100 -17.72 -5.11 5.40
C GLY A 100 -16.98 -3.94 6.08
N SER A 101 -17.48 -3.49 7.21
CA SER A 101 -16.96 -2.34 7.94
C SER A 101 -15.52 -2.53 8.41
N LYS A 102 -15.12 -3.75 8.79
CA LYS A 102 -13.74 -4.05 9.21
C LYS A 102 -12.75 -3.75 8.08
N GLY A 103 -13.02 -4.24 6.88
CA GLY A 103 -12.17 -4.02 5.71
C GLY A 103 -12.12 -2.55 5.30
N ILE A 104 -13.25 -1.85 5.37
CA ILE A 104 -13.34 -0.41 5.09
C ILE A 104 -12.49 0.38 6.08
N VAL A 105 -12.67 0.15 7.38
CA VAL A 105 -11.92 0.86 8.44
C VAL A 105 -10.42 0.60 8.33
N ALA A 106 -10.00 -0.65 8.15
CA ALA A 106 -8.59 -1.01 8.04
C ALA A 106 -7.94 -0.38 6.80
N SER A 107 -8.60 -0.47 5.64
CA SER A 107 -8.11 0.16 4.40
C SER A 107 -8.05 1.68 4.52
N SER A 108 -9.12 2.31 5.06
CA SER A 108 -9.16 3.76 5.22
C SER A 108 -8.07 4.24 6.18
N ALA A 109 -7.87 3.57 7.31
CA ALA A 109 -6.83 3.93 8.28
C ALA A 109 -5.42 3.87 7.65
N ALA A 110 -5.10 2.78 6.96
CA ALA A 110 -3.81 2.60 6.33
C ALA A 110 -3.55 3.62 5.22
N LEU A 111 -4.50 3.79 4.31
CA LEU A 111 -4.35 4.65 3.14
C LEU A 111 -4.36 6.13 3.53
N SER A 112 -5.20 6.55 4.50
CA SER A 112 -5.27 7.95 4.92
C SER A 112 -3.95 8.47 5.46
N VAL A 113 -3.24 7.68 6.27
CA VAL A 113 -1.94 8.09 6.83
C VAL A 113 -0.92 8.34 5.73
N LEU A 114 -0.86 7.46 4.73
CA LEU A 114 0.07 7.60 3.60
C LEU A 114 -0.31 8.76 2.68
N LEU A 115 -1.57 8.85 2.29
CA LEU A 115 -2.07 9.93 1.44
C LEU A 115 -1.93 11.31 2.09
N GLN A 116 -2.08 11.41 3.41
CA GLN A 116 -1.84 12.65 4.17
C GLN A 116 -0.38 13.10 4.10
N GLN A 117 0.56 12.18 3.93
CA GLN A 117 1.98 12.43 3.74
C GLN A 117 2.37 12.68 2.27
N GLY A 118 1.41 12.68 1.36
CA GLY A 118 1.65 12.79 -0.08
C GLY A 118 2.21 11.51 -0.72
N ILE A 119 2.09 10.36 -0.04
CA ILE A 119 2.57 9.07 -0.53
C ILE A 119 1.42 8.33 -1.23
N GLY A 120 1.63 7.95 -2.49
CA GLY A 120 0.71 7.14 -3.29
C GLY A 120 0.12 7.89 -4.49
N ASP A 121 0.19 7.24 -5.64
CA ASP A 121 -0.29 7.76 -6.94
C ASP A 121 -1.61 7.10 -7.36
N THR A 122 -1.79 5.86 -6.99
CA THR A 122 -3.03 5.10 -7.20
C THR A 122 -3.36 4.28 -5.95
N ILE A 123 -4.65 4.01 -5.74
CA ILE A 123 -5.11 3.24 -4.59
C ILE A 123 -6.00 2.07 -4.99
N ARG A 124 -6.04 1.07 -4.12
CA ARG A 124 -6.99 -0.04 -4.19
C ARG A 124 -7.57 -0.30 -2.80
N ILE A 125 -8.89 -0.36 -2.72
CA ILE A 125 -9.60 -0.96 -1.60
C ILE A 125 -9.77 -2.46 -1.90
N SER A 126 -9.52 -3.31 -0.92
CA SER A 126 -9.66 -4.76 -1.04
C SER A 126 -10.57 -5.26 0.07
N LEU A 127 -11.80 -5.60 -0.29
CA LEU A 127 -12.79 -6.17 0.61
C LEU A 127 -12.98 -7.65 0.30
N THR A 128 -13.16 -8.46 1.34
CA THR A 128 -13.67 -9.82 1.17
C THR A 128 -15.11 -9.74 0.67
N PRO A 129 -15.44 -10.28 -0.51
CA PRO A 129 -16.77 -10.14 -1.08
C PRO A 129 -17.80 -10.90 -0.24
N GLU A 130 -18.95 -10.27 -0.02
CA GLU A 130 -20.13 -10.95 0.52
C GLU A 130 -20.80 -11.78 -0.59
N PRO A 131 -21.40 -12.93 -0.27
CA PRO A 131 -22.16 -13.69 -1.25
C PRO A 131 -23.29 -12.83 -1.87
N GLY A 132 -23.28 -12.68 -3.20
CA GLY A 132 -24.23 -11.82 -3.91
C GLY A 132 -24.00 -10.30 -3.73
N GLY A 133 -22.95 -9.90 -3.07
CA GLY A 133 -22.61 -8.47 -2.82
C GLY A 133 -22.19 -7.72 -4.08
N ASP A 134 -22.37 -6.40 -4.03
CA ASP A 134 -21.97 -5.48 -5.10
C ASP A 134 -20.45 -5.39 -5.19
N ARG A 135 -19.88 -5.83 -6.32
CA ARG A 135 -18.43 -5.78 -6.62
C ARG A 135 -17.90 -4.37 -6.85
N THR A 136 -18.78 -3.39 -7.06
CA THR A 136 -18.38 -1.97 -7.20
C THR A 136 -18.15 -1.27 -5.86
N ARG A 137 -18.50 -1.91 -4.74
CA ARG A 137 -18.37 -1.35 -3.39
C ARG A 137 -16.96 -0.87 -3.07
N GLU A 138 -15.93 -1.60 -3.52
CA GLU A 138 -14.52 -1.22 -3.34
C GLU A 138 -14.19 0.11 -4.01
N VAL A 139 -14.75 0.35 -5.19
CA VAL A 139 -14.57 1.62 -5.93
C VAL A 139 -15.29 2.76 -5.22
N GLN A 140 -16.52 2.53 -4.75
CA GLN A 140 -17.29 3.53 -3.99
C GLN A 140 -16.53 3.96 -2.74
N VAL A 141 -16.04 3.00 -1.96
CA VAL A 141 -15.24 3.29 -0.74
C VAL A 141 -13.95 4.04 -1.09
N ALA A 142 -13.27 3.70 -2.17
CA ALA A 142 -12.08 4.43 -2.61
C ALA A 142 -12.41 5.88 -2.98
N GLN A 143 -13.52 6.12 -3.68
CA GLN A 143 -13.99 7.45 -4.03
C GLN A 143 -14.39 8.25 -2.79
N GLU A 144 -15.14 7.65 -1.87
CA GLU A 144 -15.54 8.27 -0.61
C GLU A 144 -14.31 8.65 0.24
N LEU A 145 -13.31 7.78 0.32
CA LEU A 145 -12.05 8.04 1.02
C LEU A 145 -11.33 9.26 0.44
N LEU A 146 -11.09 9.27 -0.87
CA LEU A 146 -10.38 10.37 -1.54
C LEU A 146 -11.14 11.69 -1.44
N GLN A 147 -12.46 11.66 -1.54
CA GLN A 147 -13.29 12.83 -1.40
C GLN A 147 -13.32 13.36 0.04
N THR A 148 -13.44 12.49 1.03
CA THR A 148 -13.40 12.85 2.45
C THR A 148 -12.06 13.49 2.84
N MET A 149 -10.97 13.05 2.23
CA MET A 149 -9.64 13.64 2.42
C MET A 149 -9.41 14.93 1.61
N GLY A 150 -10.36 15.36 0.78
CA GLY A 150 -10.23 16.55 -0.06
C GLY A 150 -9.27 16.38 -1.24
N LEU A 151 -8.87 15.14 -1.58
CA LEU A 151 -7.93 14.86 -2.67
C LEU A 151 -8.58 14.80 -4.04
N ARG A 152 -9.85 14.38 -4.10
CA ARG A 152 -10.64 14.25 -5.32
C ARG A 152 -12.11 14.60 -5.04
N ALA A 153 -12.85 14.99 -6.07
CA ALA A 153 -14.30 15.18 -6.03
C ALA A 153 -14.97 14.22 -7.01
N PHE A 154 -15.95 13.46 -6.54
CA PHE A 154 -16.67 12.45 -7.34
C PHE A 154 -18.18 12.72 -7.37
N SER A 155 -18.73 13.26 -6.27
CA SER A 155 -20.16 13.53 -6.12
C SER A 155 -20.39 14.80 -5.29
N PRO A 156 -21.57 15.44 -5.39
CA PRO A 156 -21.92 16.54 -4.50
C PRO A 156 -21.84 16.13 -3.03
N LEU A 157 -21.20 16.96 -2.21
CA LEU A 157 -21.13 16.74 -0.76
C LEU A 157 -22.41 17.25 -0.11
N VAL A 158 -23.16 16.33 0.49
CA VAL A 158 -24.38 16.67 1.26
C VAL A 158 -24.08 16.47 2.74
N SER A 159 -24.14 17.54 3.51
CA SER A 159 -23.97 17.51 4.96
C SER A 159 -25.28 17.82 5.66
N ALA A 160 -25.68 16.94 6.59
CA ALA A 160 -26.79 17.18 7.47
C ALA A 160 -26.28 17.89 8.74
N CYS A 161 -26.73 19.15 8.95
CA CYS A 161 -26.45 19.84 10.20
C CYS A 161 -27.51 19.42 11.24
N PRO A 162 -27.10 18.88 12.43
CA PRO A 162 -28.06 18.50 13.48
C PRO A 162 -28.76 19.69 14.14
N GLY A 163 -28.40 20.93 13.75
CA GLY A 163 -28.93 22.18 14.32
C GLY A 163 -28.26 22.52 15.67
N CYS A 164 -28.26 23.80 15.99
CA CYS A 164 -27.74 24.31 17.27
C CYS A 164 -28.79 24.26 18.40
N GLY A 165 -29.91 23.59 18.20
CA GLY A 165 -31.06 23.54 19.08
C GLY A 165 -31.14 22.27 19.94
N ARG A 166 -30.07 21.92 20.64
CA ARG A 166 -30.14 20.95 21.73
C ARG A 166 -30.13 21.65 23.07
#